data_b02d4280e1bfb5ef48f5bff5135da909
#
_entry.id   b02d4280e1bfb5ef48f5bff5135da909
#
_cell.length_a   1.000
_cell.length_b   1.000
_cell.length_c   1.000
_cell.angle_alpha   90.00
_cell.angle_beta   90.00
_cell.angle_gamma   90.00
#
_symmetry.space_group_name_H-M   'P 1'
#
loop_
_entity.id
_entity.type
_entity.pdbx_description
1 polymer ?
#
loop_
_entity_poly.entity_id
_entity_poly.type
_entity_poly.pdbx_seq_one_letter_code
_entity_poly.pdbx_strand_id
1 'polypeptide(L)'
;MLFRSVEAILEHPFPGPIYPVSRTHSQIRGLTCYPSVEALPQAVDLAIITIPAPHVGMALESCAARGIRAAIIISSGFAEEKSEVGETRQQAISDIVARHGIAVLGPNAEGFLNGQMPLAATFSPTVVHFEGALQPAGDRKS
;
A
#
# COMPACT_ATOMS: atom_id res chain seq x y z
N MET A 1 5.48 9.73 3.42
CA MET A 1 4.79 8.88 2.43
C MET A 1 3.41 8.42 2.90
N LEU A 2 3.28 7.89 4.11
CA LEU A 2 1.98 7.43 4.62
C LEU A 2 0.86 8.47 4.48
N PHE A 3 1.10 9.72 4.88
CA PHE A 3 0.10 10.79 4.77
C PHE A 3 -0.35 11.03 3.33
N ARG A 4 0.58 11.06 2.38
CA ARG A 4 0.26 11.27 0.95
C ARG A 4 -0.54 10.11 0.36
N SER A 5 -0.22 8.87 0.75
CA SER A 5 -0.97 7.71 0.28
C SER A 5 -2.40 7.72 0.80
N VAL A 6 -2.60 8.10 2.07
CA VAL A 6 -3.94 8.26 2.66
C VAL A 6 -4.70 9.40 1.97
N GLU A 7 -4.05 10.54 1.73
CA GLU A 7 -4.64 11.68 1.01
C GLU A 7 -5.12 11.27 -0.39
N ALA A 8 -4.27 10.59 -1.16
CA ALA A 8 -4.61 10.16 -2.51
C ALA A 8 -5.86 9.26 -2.54
N ILE A 9 -6.02 8.38 -1.56
CA ILE A 9 -7.21 7.54 -1.46
C ILE A 9 -8.45 8.35 -1.07
N LEU A 10 -8.29 9.32 -0.14
CA LEU A 10 -9.40 10.13 0.36
C LEU A 10 -9.89 11.18 -0.63
N GLU A 11 -9.03 11.68 -1.52
CA GLU A 11 -9.40 12.63 -2.58
C GLU A 11 -10.24 11.98 -3.69
N HIS A 12 -10.21 10.68 -3.80
CA HIS A 12 -11.03 9.92 -4.73
C HIS A 12 -12.10 9.13 -3.97
N PRO A 13 -13.31 8.98 -4.51
CA PRO A 13 -14.44 8.40 -3.76
C PRO A 13 -14.31 6.86 -3.62
N PHE A 14 -13.25 6.39 -2.95
CA PHE A 14 -13.08 4.98 -2.64
C PHE A 14 -14.16 4.52 -1.65
N PRO A 15 -14.98 3.51 -1.99
CA PRO A 15 -16.13 3.12 -1.18
C PRO A 15 -15.77 2.21 0.00
N GLY A 16 -14.55 1.69 0.06
CA GLY A 16 -14.12 0.75 1.08
C GLY A 16 -13.55 1.42 2.34
N PRO A 17 -13.36 0.66 3.42
CA PRO A 17 -12.70 1.15 4.61
C PRO A 17 -11.20 1.32 4.39
N ILE A 18 -10.63 2.33 5.05
CA ILE A 18 -9.20 2.65 5.06
C ILE A 18 -8.72 2.57 6.49
N TYR A 19 -7.70 1.75 6.74
CA TYR A 19 -7.12 1.54 8.07
C TYR A 19 -5.64 1.93 8.07
N PRO A 20 -5.29 3.17 8.46
CA PRO A 20 -3.90 3.52 8.68
C PRO A 20 -3.28 2.71 9.82
N VAL A 21 -2.07 2.20 9.60
CA VAL A 21 -1.28 1.51 10.64
C VAL A 21 -0.08 2.38 11.02
N SER A 22 -0.01 2.78 12.27
CA SER A 22 1.07 3.62 12.79
C SER A 22 1.27 3.40 14.28
N ARG A 23 2.54 3.30 14.69
CA ARG A 23 2.91 3.20 16.12
C ARG A 23 2.98 4.56 16.82
N THR A 24 3.05 5.64 16.04
CA THR A 24 3.32 7.00 16.56
C THR A 24 2.15 7.95 16.44
N HIS A 25 1.18 7.61 15.60
CA HIS A 25 0.00 8.45 15.38
C HIS A 25 -1.27 7.70 15.81
N SER A 26 -2.15 8.37 16.55
CA SER A 26 -3.48 7.86 16.88
C SER A 26 -4.52 8.12 15.80
N GLN A 27 -4.28 9.15 14.98
CA GLN A 27 -5.14 9.52 13.86
C GLN A 27 -4.33 10.11 12.70
N ILE A 28 -4.78 9.87 11.48
CA ILE A 28 -4.27 10.45 10.24
C ILE A 28 -5.47 10.89 9.40
N ARG A 29 -5.56 12.17 9.08
CA ARG A 29 -6.67 12.75 8.26
C ARG A 29 -8.07 12.34 8.76
N GLY A 30 -8.26 12.32 10.08
CA GLY A 30 -9.53 11.93 10.70
C GLY A 30 -9.79 10.42 10.81
N LEU A 31 -8.92 9.60 10.24
CA LEU A 31 -8.98 8.15 10.36
C LEU A 31 -8.24 7.67 11.59
N THR A 32 -8.84 6.76 12.35
CA THR A 32 -8.19 6.09 13.48
C THR A 32 -7.04 5.24 13.00
N CYS A 33 -5.85 5.40 13.60
CA CYS A 33 -4.69 4.55 13.34
C CYS A 33 -4.68 3.35 14.27
N TYR A 34 -4.24 2.23 13.74
CA TYR A 34 -4.04 0.98 14.47
C TYR A 34 -2.54 0.76 14.71
N PRO A 35 -2.14 0.21 15.87
CA PRO A 35 -0.71 0.05 16.19
C PRO A 35 -0.02 -1.05 15.38
N SER A 36 -0.78 -1.99 14.83
CA SER A 36 -0.27 -3.10 14.02
C SER A 36 -1.34 -3.67 13.09
N VAL A 37 -0.93 -4.51 12.15
CA VAL A 37 -1.85 -5.21 11.23
C VAL A 37 -2.77 -6.17 11.99
N GLU A 38 -2.27 -6.78 13.05
CA GLU A 38 -3.03 -7.72 13.90
C GLU A 38 -4.17 -7.01 14.66
N ALA A 39 -4.00 -5.72 14.94
CA ALA A 39 -5.01 -4.91 15.65
C ALA A 39 -6.14 -4.40 14.75
N LEU A 40 -6.10 -4.66 13.44
CA LEU A 40 -7.16 -4.22 12.52
C LEU A 40 -8.50 -4.86 12.87
N PRO A 41 -9.61 -4.09 12.79
CA PRO A 41 -10.93 -4.56 13.21
C PRO A 41 -11.53 -5.62 12.29
N GLN A 42 -11.07 -5.69 11.05
CA GLN A 42 -11.52 -6.68 10.06
C GLN A 42 -10.43 -7.00 9.04
N ALA A 43 -10.65 -8.04 8.25
CA ALA A 43 -9.78 -8.38 7.14
C ALA A 43 -9.82 -7.29 6.06
N VAL A 44 -8.70 -7.08 5.40
CA VAL A 44 -8.54 -6.16 4.26
C VAL A 44 -7.96 -6.92 3.06
N ASP A 45 -8.20 -6.41 1.87
CA ASP A 45 -7.78 -7.06 0.62
C ASP A 45 -6.40 -6.61 0.15
N LEU A 46 -6.03 -5.37 0.47
CA LEU A 46 -4.81 -4.72 -0.01
C LEU A 46 -4.09 -4.01 1.13
N ALA A 47 -2.78 -4.21 1.21
CA ALA A 47 -1.87 -3.42 2.03
C ALA A 47 -1.04 -2.47 1.17
N ILE A 48 -0.82 -1.24 1.64
CA ILE A 48 0.12 -0.29 1.05
C ILE A 48 1.24 -0.07 2.06
N ILE A 49 2.44 -0.53 1.74
CA ILE A 49 3.60 -0.52 2.65
C ILE A 49 4.51 0.64 2.29
N THR A 50 4.65 1.59 3.23
CA THR A 50 5.38 2.86 3.06
C THR A 50 6.39 3.11 4.18
N ILE A 51 6.93 2.06 4.77
CA ILE A 51 7.86 2.10 5.91
C ILE A 51 9.31 1.91 5.44
N PRO A 52 10.33 2.21 6.27
CA PRO A 52 11.72 1.97 5.90
C PRO A 52 12.02 0.52 5.52
N ALA A 53 12.85 0.32 4.49
CA ALA A 53 13.15 -0.98 3.90
C ALA A 53 13.52 -2.10 4.89
N PRO A 54 14.29 -1.86 5.98
CA PRO A 54 14.60 -2.90 6.95
C PRO A 54 13.38 -3.53 7.63
N HIS A 55 12.25 -2.85 7.65
CA HIS A 55 11.03 -3.30 8.33
C HIS A 55 9.96 -3.89 7.38
N VAL A 56 10.17 -3.75 6.07
CA VAL A 56 9.18 -4.15 5.06
C VAL A 56 8.93 -5.66 5.07
N GLY A 57 9.98 -6.46 5.18
CA GLY A 57 9.84 -7.92 5.23
C GLY A 57 8.92 -8.39 6.37
N MET A 58 9.15 -7.88 7.59
CA MET A 58 8.29 -8.18 8.74
C MET A 58 6.84 -7.72 8.53
N ALA A 59 6.65 -6.53 7.99
CA ALA A 59 5.31 -6.01 7.72
C ALA A 59 4.57 -6.85 6.67
N LEU A 60 5.25 -7.26 5.60
CA LEU A 60 4.69 -8.13 4.58
C LEU A 60 4.32 -9.52 5.14
N GLU A 61 5.17 -10.09 6.00
CA GLU A 61 4.90 -11.35 6.70
C GLU A 61 3.63 -11.24 7.58
N SER A 62 3.51 -10.17 8.36
CA SER A 62 2.31 -9.89 9.18
C SER A 62 1.06 -9.74 8.31
N CYS A 63 1.15 -9.04 7.18
CA CYS A 63 0.05 -8.91 6.22
C CYS A 63 -0.39 -10.28 5.69
N ALA A 64 0.56 -11.09 5.24
CA ALA A 64 0.29 -12.43 4.71
C ALA A 64 -0.32 -13.36 5.77
N ALA A 65 0.22 -13.36 7.00
CA ALA A 65 -0.30 -14.14 8.11
C ALA A 65 -1.73 -13.70 8.52
N ARG A 66 -2.08 -12.44 8.34
CA ARG A 66 -3.43 -11.90 8.57
C ARG A 66 -4.42 -12.25 7.43
N GLY A 67 -3.95 -12.86 6.35
CA GLY A 67 -4.77 -13.23 5.20
C GLY A 67 -4.95 -12.12 4.17
N ILE A 68 -4.14 -11.08 4.21
CA ILE A 68 -4.10 -10.04 3.18
C ILE A 68 -3.48 -10.64 1.92
N ARG A 69 -4.17 -10.54 0.80
CA ARG A 69 -3.84 -11.26 -0.43
C ARG A 69 -3.00 -10.46 -1.42
N ALA A 70 -2.92 -9.15 -1.25
CA ALA A 70 -2.17 -8.27 -2.11
C ALA A 70 -1.48 -7.15 -1.31
N ALA A 71 -0.29 -6.76 -1.74
CA ALA A 71 0.45 -5.65 -1.17
C ALA A 71 1.13 -4.81 -2.25
N ILE A 72 1.22 -3.51 -2.00
CA ILE A 72 2.05 -2.58 -2.76
C ILE A 72 3.20 -2.15 -1.84
N ILE A 73 4.44 -2.34 -2.27
CA ILE A 73 5.62 -1.88 -1.54
C ILE A 73 6.15 -0.64 -2.24
N ILE A 74 5.88 0.52 -1.68
CA ILE A 74 6.34 1.82 -2.18
C ILE A 74 7.80 2.07 -1.78
N SER A 75 8.20 1.54 -0.63
CA SER A 75 9.54 1.72 -0.06
C SER A 75 10.64 1.30 -1.03
N SER A 76 11.70 2.11 -1.10
CA SER A 76 12.97 1.82 -1.78
C SER A 76 14.00 1.24 -0.81
N GLY A 77 15.15 0.80 -1.31
CA GLY A 77 16.23 0.20 -0.52
C GLY A 77 16.34 -1.31 -0.72
N PHE A 78 16.05 -1.78 -1.91
CA PHE A 78 16.08 -3.18 -2.34
C PHE A 78 17.08 -3.40 -3.50
N ALA A 79 16.83 -4.33 -4.40
CA ALA A 79 17.76 -4.67 -5.48
C ALA A 79 18.10 -3.50 -6.43
N GLU A 80 17.25 -2.48 -6.51
CA GLU A 80 17.51 -1.27 -7.29
C GLU A 80 18.76 -0.49 -6.81
N GLU A 81 19.15 -0.64 -5.53
CA GLU A 81 20.36 -0.02 -4.99
C GLU A 81 21.66 -0.71 -5.44
N LYS A 82 21.56 -1.88 -6.07
CA LYS A 82 22.71 -2.69 -6.51
C LYS A 82 23.72 -2.94 -5.38
N SER A 83 23.20 -3.19 -4.17
CA SER A 83 23.97 -3.48 -2.97
C SER A 83 23.61 -4.88 -2.45
N GLU A 84 24.55 -5.54 -1.77
CA GLU A 84 24.32 -6.84 -1.15
C GLU A 84 23.15 -6.81 -0.15
N VAL A 85 23.02 -5.69 0.59
CA VAL A 85 21.91 -5.48 1.53
C VAL A 85 20.58 -5.37 0.80
N GLY A 86 20.54 -4.61 -0.30
CA GLY A 86 19.35 -4.45 -1.13
C GLY A 86 18.91 -5.77 -1.77
N GLU A 87 19.85 -6.53 -2.29
CA GLU A 87 19.58 -7.86 -2.86
C GLU A 87 19.06 -8.85 -1.82
N THR A 88 19.67 -8.86 -0.61
CA THR A 88 19.20 -9.70 0.51
C THR A 88 17.76 -9.36 0.91
N ARG A 89 17.43 -8.08 0.99
CA ARG A 89 16.05 -7.63 1.28
C ARG A 89 15.07 -8.05 0.18
N GLN A 90 15.48 -7.91 -1.08
CA GLN A 90 14.66 -8.33 -2.23
C GLN A 90 14.39 -9.83 -2.19
N GLN A 91 15.41 -10.64 -1.88
CA GLN A 91 15.25 -12.08 -1.74
C GLN A 91 14.28 -12.45 -0.62
N ALA A 92 14.34 -11.76 0.52
CA ALA A 92 13.40 -11.97 1.61
C ALA A 92 11.94 -11.69 1.20
N ILE A 93 11.68 -10.66 0.40
CA ILE A 93 10.34 -10.41 -0.16
C ILE A 93 9.92 -11.56 -1.07
N SER A 94 10.80 -12.03 -1.95
CA SER A 94 10.52 -13.14 -2.87
C SER A 94 10.19 -14.43 -2.12
N ASP A 95 10.89 -14.71 -1.03
CA ASP A 95 10.66 -15.89 -0.19
C ASP A 95 9.29 -15.82 0.52
N ILE A 96 8.88 -14.65 0.98
CA ILE A 96 7.55 -14.43 1.59
C ILE A 96 6.45 -14.63 0.55
N VAL A 97 6.62 -14.08 -0.64
CA VAL A 97 5.69 -14.25 -1.77
C VAL A 97 5.53 -15.75 -2.10
N ALA A 98 6.64 -16.49 -2.20
CA ALA A 98 6.63 -17.91 -2.50
C ALA A 98 5.94 -18.74 -1.40
N ARG A 99 6.14 -18.41 -0.11
CA ARG A 99 5.54 -19.13 1.02
C ARG A 99 4.05 -18.88 1.18
N HIS A 100 3.60 -17.66 1.01
CA HIS A 100 2.24 -17.25 1.34
C HIS A 100 1.33 -17.05 0.13
N GLY A 101 1.88 -16.95 -1.08
CA GLY A 101 1.10 -16.67 -2.28
C GLY A 101 0.50 -15.25 -2.31
N ILE A 102 1.03 -14.31 -1.52
CA ILE A 102 0.59 -12.92 -1.57
C ILE A 102 1.07 -12.25 -2.87
N ALA A 103 0.18 -11.54 -3.55
CA ALA A 103 0.55 -10.78 -4.73
C ALA A 103 1.23 -9.47 -4.33
N VAL A 104 2.38 -9.15 -4.90
CA VAL A 104 3.15 -7.95 -4.56
C VAL A 104 3.45 -7.12 -5.80
N LEU A 105 3.13 -5.83 -5.73
CA LEU A 105 3.61 -4.80 -6.64
C LEU A 105 4.76 -4.04 -5.96
N GLY A 106 5.89 -3.98 -6.59
CA GLY A 106 7.13 -3.40 -6.04
C GLY A 106 8.14 -4.47 -5.59
N PRO A 107 9.13 -4.11 -4.79
CA PRO A 107 9.42 -2.83 -4.11
C PRO A 107 9.65 -1.64 -5.05
N ASN A 108 9.82 -0.46 -4.44
CA ASN A 108 10.07 0.80 -5.14
C ASN A 108 8.98 1.14 -6.18
N ALA A 109 7.73 0.83 -5.86
CA ALA A 109 6.58 1.12 -6.70
C ALA A 109 6.03 2.52 -6.44
N GLU A 110 5.49 3.16 -7.46
CA GLU A 110 4.73 4.41 -7.30
C GLU A 110 3.26 4.17 -6.92
N GLY A 111 2.81 2.92 -7.01
CA GLY A 111 1.44 2.53 -6.79
C GLY A 111 0.68 2.27 -8.09
N PHE A 112 -0.65 2.30 -8.02
CA PHE A 112 -1.52 2.14 -9.18
C PHE A 112 -2.82 2.95 -9.06
N LEU A 113 -3.50 3.10 -10.17
CA LEU A 113 -4.83 3.67 -10.28
C LEU A 113 -5.80 2.61 -10.80
N ASN A 114 -6.95 2.49 -10.17
CA ASN A 114 -8.03 1.63 -10.65
C ASN A 114 -9.21 2.50 -11.08
N GLY A 115 -9.50 2.53 -12.40
CA GLY A 115 -10.60 3.31 -12.95
C GLY A 115 -11.98 2.65 -12.84
N GLN A 116 -12.05 1.34 -12.55
CA GLN A 116 -13.33 0.64 -12.33
C GLN A 116 -13.83 0.81 -10.90
N MET A 117 -12.92 0.79 -9.94
CA MET A 117 -13.16 1.16 -8.55
C MET A 117 -12.33 2.41 -8.30
N PRO A 118 -12.90 3.53 -7.84
CA PRO A 118 -12.13 4.77 -7.68
C PRO A 118 -11.08 4.63 -6.56
N LEU A 119 -9.97 3.99 -6.86
CA LEU A 119 -8.86 3.75 -5.93
C LEU A 119 -7.56 4.32 -6.49
N ALA A 120 -7.06 5.34 -5.83
CA ALA A 120 -5.74 5.90 -6.06
C ALA A 120 -4.75 5.38 -4.99
N ALA A 121 -4.25 4.16 -5.19
CA ALA A 121 -3.28 3.54 -4.30
C ALA A 121 -1.85 3.99 -4.67
N THR A 122 -1.56 5.29 -4.50
CA THR A 122 -0.31 5.94 -4.92
C THR A 122 0.08 7.06 -3.96
N PHE A 123 1.30 7.57 -4.10
CA PHE A 123 1.76 8.80 -3.44
C PHE A 123 2.14 9.90 -4.45
N SER A 124 1.92 9.65 -5.74
CA SER A 124 2.29 10.60 -6.80
C SER A 124 1.54 11.93 -6.64
N PRO A 125 2.26 13.07 -6.58
CA PRO A 125 1.62 14.38 -6.48
C PRO A 125 0.68 14.69 -7.64
N THR A 126 0.97 14.16 -8.82
CA THR A 126 0.14 14.35 -10.02
C THR A 126 -1.25 13.77 -9.85
N VAL A 127 -1.37 12.69 -9.09
CA VAL A 127 -2.64 12.02 -8.82
C VAL A 127 -3.35 12.62 -7.61
N VAL A 128 -2.59 12.97 -6.57
CA VAL A 128 -3.13 13.59 -5.34
C VAL A 128 -3.80 14.93 -5.66
N HIS A 129 -3.28 15.68 -6.62
CA HIS A 129 -3.81 16.98 -7.02
C HIS A 129 -4.57 16.95 -8.35
N PHE A 130 -5.00 15.79 -8.80
CA PHE A 130 -5.80 15.68 -10.02
C PHE A 130 -7.22 16.23 -9.78
N GLU A 131 -7.60 17.28 -10.49
CA GLU A 131 -8.91 17.97 -10.33
C GLU A 131 -10.12 17.13 -10.79
N GLY A 132 -9.91 15.94 -11.34
CA GLY A 132 -10.96 15.02 -11.78
C GLY A 132 -11.03 13.79 -10.90
N ALA A 133 -12.20 13.43 -10.39
CA ALA A 133 -12.42 12.14 -9.76
C ALA A 133 -12.16 11.00 -10.77
N LEU A 134 -11.57 9.91 -10.31
CA LEU A 134 -11.47 8.68 -11.10
C LEU A 134 -12.89 8.21 -11.45
N GLN A 135 -13.20 8.13 -12.73
CA GLN A 135 -14.50 7.65 -13.20
C GLN A 135 -14.43 6.15 -13.48
N PRO A 136 -15.44 5.37 -13.10
CA PRO A 136 -15.53 3.97 -13.51
C PRO A 136 -15.48 3.83 -15.04
N ALA A 137 -14.73 2.84 -15.52
CA ALA A 137 -14.66 2.54 -16.95
C ALA A 137 -16.00 1.98 -17.44
N GLY A 138 -16.94 2.82 -17.78
CA GLY A 138 -18.28 2.43 -18.23
C GLY A 138 -19.21 3.61 -18.47
N ASP A 139 -18.90 4.77 -17.89
CA ASP A 139 -19.71 5.98 -18.02
C ASP A 139 -19.36 6.84 -19.27
N ARG A 140 -18.63 6.31 -20.22
CA ARG A 140 -18.53 6.96 -21.52
C ARG A 140 -19.85 6.75 -22.28
N LYS A 141 -20.81 7.62 -22.05
CA LYS A 141 -21.93 7.78 -22.97
C LYS A 141 -21.35 8.16 -24.33
N SER A 142 -21.51 7.26 -25.29
CA SER A 142 -21.32 7.51 -26.72
C SER A 142 -22.32 8.55 -27.22
#